data_e910d805ba1429c391ebcee5015bf0ba
#
_entry.id   e910d805ba1429c391ebcee5015bf0ba
#
_cell.length_a   1.000
_cell.length_b   1.000
_cell.length_c   1.000
_cell.angle_alpha   90.00
_cell.angle_beta   90.00
_cell.angle_gamma   90.00
#
_symmetry.space_group_name_H-M   'P 1'
#
loop_
_entity.id
_entity.type
_entity.pdbx_description
1 polymer ?
#
loop_
_entity_poly.entity_id
_entity_poly.type
_entity_poly.pdbx_seq_one_letter_code
_entity_poly.pdbx_strand_id
1 'polypeptide(L)'
;NLVPNLTALENVELASQICPDHFDPADTLHKVGLGDRLNNFPAQLSGGEQQRVSIARAIAKKPKLLLCDEPTGALDYETGKEVLQLLQDICRDENMTVLIITHNSALAPMAHKVVRFRSGKVVGEDVNPAPTPIADIEW
;
A
#
# COMPACT_ATOMS: atom_id res chain seq x y z
N ASN A 1 0.17 11.84 -4.08
CA ASN A 1 0.98 12.13 -5.29
C ASN A 1 2.45 12.23 -4.95
N LEU A 2 3.32 11.73 -5.84
CA LEU A 2 4.77 11.86 -5.71
C LEU A 2 5.22 13.28 -6.10
N VAL A 3 6.37 13.70 -5.56
CA VAL A 3 7.02 14.94 -5.99
C VAL A 3 7.72 14.67 -7.32
N PRO A 4 7.30 15.32 -8.43
CA PRO A 4 7.71 14.92 -9.78
C PRO A 4 9.20 15.17 -10.09
N ASN A 5 9.82 16.10 -9.39
CA ASN A 5 11.22 16.49 -9.56
C ASN A 5 12.18 15.75 -8.61
N LEU A 6 11.70 14.80 -7.84
CA LEU A 6 12.47 13.93 -6.97
C LEU A 6 12.43 12.50 -7.50
N THR A 7 13.54 11.78 -7.38
CA THR A 7 13.63 10.36 -7.68
C THR A 7 12.75 9.53 -6.71
N ALA A 8 12.60 8.25 -6.98
CA ALA A 8 11.89 7.34 -6.05
C ALA A 8 12.53 7.38 -4.67
N LEU A 9 13.86 7.29 -4.58
CA LEU A 9 14.60 7.36 -3.33
C LEU A 9 14.37 8.69 -2.60
N GLU A 10 14.56 9.82 -3.27
CA GLU A 10 14.37 11.15 -2.69
C GLU A 10 12.93 11.41 -2.21
N ASN A 11 11.93 10.83 -2.89
CA ASN A 11 10.53 10.88 -2.44
C ASN A 11 10.34 10.18 -1.08
N VAL A 12 11.01 9.05 -0.86
CA VAL A 12 10.94 8.32 0.41
C VAL A 12 11.79 9.00 1.48
N GLU A 13 13.01 9.45 1.15
CA GLU A 13 13.90 10.20 2.05
C GLU A 13 13.22 11.43 2.63
N LEU A 14 12.59 12.24 1.76
CA LEU A 14 11.88 13.45 2.18
C LEU A 14 10.82 13.15 3.25
N ALA A 15 10.09 12.06 3.09
CA ALA A 15 9.08 11.65 4.07
C ALA A 15 9.70 11.12 5.37
N SER A 16 10.85 10.47 5.30
CA SER A 16 11.56 9.92 6.46
C SER A 16 12.18 11.00 7.35
N GLN A 17 12.59 12.14 6.76
CA GLN A 17 13.22 13.25 7.49
C GLN A 17 12.36 13.83 8.63
N ILE A 18 11.04 13.68 8.56
CA ILE A 18 10.13 14.17 9.61
C ILE A 18 9.95 13.17 10.77
N CYS A 19 10.52 11.97 10.68
CA CYS A 19 10.41 10.92 11.67
C CYS A 19 11.78 10.51 12.18
N PRO A 20 12.11 10.72 13.48
CA PRO A 20 13.41 10.33 14.05
C PRO A 20 13.66 8.81 13.97
N ASP A 21 12.61 8.01 14.14
CA ASP A 21 12.66 6.55 13.98
C ASP A 21 11.95 6.18 12.66
N HIS A 22 12.73 5.85 11.65
CA HIS A 22 12.26 5.43 10.33
C HIS A 22 13.05 4.24 9.81
N PHE A 23 12.47 3.52 8.85
CA PHE A 23 13.21 2.52 8.07
C PHE A 23 14.16 3.24 7.09
N ASP A 24 15.23 2.55 6.72
CA ASP A 24 16.10 3.03 5.64
C ASP A 24 15.28 3.18 4.34
N PRO A 25 15.34 4.35 3.66
CA PRO A 25 14.57 4.60 2.44
C PRO A 25 14.88 3.64 1.30
N ALA A 26 16.16 3.30 1.09
CA ALA A 26 16.56 2.38 0.03
C ALA A 26 16.07 0.95 0.34
N ASP A 27 16.25 0.47 1.58
CA ASP A 27 15.75 -0.84 2.01
C ASP A 27 14.22 -0.90 1.89
N THR A 28 13.52 0.20 2.19
CA THR A 28 12.07 0.28 2.03
C THR A 28 11.65 0.14 0.57
N LEU A 29 12.37 0.77 -0.36
CA LEU A 29 12.12 0.62 -1.80
C LEU A 29 12.43 -0.81 -2.29
N HIS A 30 13.47 -1.45 -1.76
CA HIS A 30 13.73 -2.86 -2.03
C HIS A 30 12.58 -3.77 -1.56
N LYS A 31 12.03 -3.53 -0.36
CA LYS A 31 10.86 -4.27 0.17
C LYS A 31 9.62 -4.18 -0.72
N VAL A 32 9.40 -3.05 -1.38
CA VAL A 32 8.28 -2.86 -2.31
C VAL A 32 8.62 -3.25 -3.76
N GLY A 33 9.75 -3.94 -3.99
CA GLY A 33 10.15 -4.45 -5.30
C GLY A 33 10.67 -3.38 -6.27
N LEU A 34 11.22 -2.26 -5.74
CA LEU A 34 11.72 -1.14 -6.53
C LEU A 34 13.23 -0.87 -6.34
N GLY A 35 13.99 -1.89 -5.93
CA GLY A 35 15.43 -1.76 -5.73
C GLY A 35 16.21 -1.29 -6.97
N ASP A 36 15.75 -1.66 -8.17
CA ASP A 36 16.36 -1.25 -9.45
C ASP A 36 15.83 0.10 -9.98
N ARG A 37 14.95 0.76 -9.23
CA ARG A 37 14.26 2.00 -9.61
C ARG A 37 14.56 3.19 -8.72
N LEU A 38 15.52 3.08 -7.81
CA LEU A 38 15.85 4.11 -6.80
C LEU A 38 16.04 5.49 -7.41
N ASN A 39 16.74 5.56 -8.55
CA ASN A 39 17.11 6.81 -9.23
C ASN A 39 16.12 7.24 -10.32
N ASN A 40 15.01 6.52 -10.50
CA ASN A 40 14.00 6.88 -11.49
C ASN A 40 13.10 8.00 -10.96
N PHE A 41 12.79 8.96 -11.82
CA PHE A 41 11.79 9.99 -11.56
C PHE A 41 10.37 9.42 -11.77
N PRO A 42 9.32 9.99 -11.13
CA PRO A 42 7.95 9.51 -11.29
C PRO A 42 7.50 9.35 -12.76
N ALA A 43 7.94 10.25 -13.65
CA ALA A 43 7.61 10.17 -15.08
C ALA A 43 8.23 8.96 -15.80
N GLN A 44 9.20 8.29 -15.19
CA GLN A 44 9.88 7.10 -15.72
C GLN A 44 9.33 5.79 -15.11
N LEU A 45 8.33 5.89 -14.24
CA LEU A 45 7.72 4.79 -13.53
C LEU A 45 6.31 4.51 -14.06
N SER A 46 5.94 3.23 -14.12
CA SER A 46 4.56 2.82 -14.37
C SER A 46 3.62 3.28 -13.24
N GLY A 47 2.31 3.26 -13.47
CA GLY A 47 1.34 3.61 -12.44
C GLY A 47 1.47 2.76 -11.18
N GLY A 48 1.70 1.45 -11.34
CA GLY A 48 1.91 0.54 -10.21
C GLY A 48 3.24 0.77 -9.48
N GLU A 49 4.31 1.10 -10.22
CA GLU A 49 5.59 1.48 -9.60
C GLU A 49 5.44 2.78 -8.81
N GLN A 50 4.74 3.79 -9.34
CA GLN A 50 4.44 5.03 -8.61
C GLN A 50 3.60 4.76 -7.35
N GLN A 51 2.63 3.86 -7.43
CA GLN A 51 1.83 3.43 -6.28
C GLN A 51 2.72 2.76 -5.22
N ARG A 52 3.63 1.87 -5.62
CA ARG A 52 4.59 1.22 -4.70
C ARG A 52 5.56 2.23 -4.07
N VAL A 53 6.04 3.25 -4.80
CA VAL A 53 6.82 4.37 -4.20
C VAL A 53 5.98 5.12 -3.16
N SER A 54 4.70 5.36 -3.43
CA SER A 54 3.79 6.03 -2.49
C SER A 54 3.59 5.21 -1.21
N ILE A 55 3.49 3.89 -1.34
CA ILE A 55 3.42 2.95 -0.20
C ILE A 55 4.75 2.97 0.56
N ALA A 56 5.90 2.86 -0.13
CA ALA A 56 7.23 2.94 0.49
C ALA A 56 7.40 4.22 1.30
N ARG A 57 7.00 5.36 0.73
CA ARG A 57 7.00 6.66 1.40
C ARG A 57 6.17 6.68 2.68
N ALA A 58 5.05 5.97 2.69
CA ALA A 58 4.19 5.88 3.87
C ALA A 58 4.78 4.97 4.95
N ILE A 59 5.25 3.76 4.57
CA ILE A 59 5.75 2.75 5.52
C ILE A 59 7.13 3.09 6.07
N ALA A 60 7.95 3.84 5.34
CA ALA A 60 9.28 4.25 5.82
C ALA A 60 9.23 4.96 7.17
N LYS A 61 8.14 5.66 7.47
CA LYS A 61 7.90 6.36 8.75
C LYS A 61 7.53 5.43 9.91
N LYS A 62 7.50 4.11 9.72
CA LYS A 62 7.07 3.11 10.71
C LYS A 62 5.70 3.41 11.32
N PRO A 63 4.66 3.68 10.53
CA PRO A 63 3.35 4.01 11.07
C PRO A 63 2.72 2.78 11.72
N LYS A 64 1.91 2.99 12.77
CA LYS A 64 1.06 1.93 13.34
C LYS A 64 -0.15 1.63 12.48
N LEU A 65 -0.59 2.60 11.69
CA LEU A 65 -1.76 2.53 10.82
C LEU A 65 -1.42 3.11 9.45
N LEU A 66 -1.59 2.31 8.41
CA LEU A 66 -1.50 2.70 7.00
C LEU A 66 -2.91 2.84 6.44
N LEU A 67 -3.21 4.01 5.86
CA LEU A 67 -4.49 4.28 5.21
C LEU A 67 -4.31 4.25 3.69
N CYS A 68 -5.09 3.42 3.01
CA CYS A 68 -5.08 3.28 1.56
C CYS A 68 -6.49 3.57 1.02
N ASP A 69 -6.61 4.58 0.20
CA ASP A 69 -7.85 4.95 -0.48
C ASP A 69 -7.77 4.50 -1.94
N GLU A 70 -8.62 3.53 -2.31
CA GLU A 70 -8.67 2.91 -3.64
C GLU A 70 -7.28 2.53 -4.21
N PRO A 71 -6.47 1.71 -3.50
CA PRO A 71 -5.06 1.50 -3.85
C PRO A 71 -4.86 0.86 -5.23
N THR A 72 -5.89 0.27 -5.81
CA THR A 72 -5.86 -0.39 -7.12
C THR A 72 -6.73 0.29 -8.19
N GLY A 73 -7.41 1.38 -7.85
CA GLY A 73 -8.44 1.98 -8.71
C GLY A 73 -7.97 2.49 -10.07
N ALA A 74 -6.67 2.76 -10.22
CA ALA A 74 -6.07 3.24 -11.49
C ALA A 74 -5.07 2.22 -12.10
N LEU A 75 -5.08 0.96 -11.61
CA LEU A 75 -4.13 -0.07 -12.02
C LEU A 75 -4.86 -1.16 -12.82
N ASP A 76 -4.12 -1.82 -13.73
CA ASP A 76 -4.58 -3.07 -14.33
C ASP A 76 -4.65 -4.18 -13.28
N TYR A 77 -5.30 -5.29 -13.62
CA TYR A 77 -5.57 -6.39 -12.70
C TYR A 77 -4.29 -6.97 -12.06
N GLU A 78 -3.29 -7.30 -12.87
CA GLU A 78 -2.06 -7.94 -12.40
C GLU A 78 -1.27 -7.00 -11.48
N THR A 79 -1.10 -5.75 -11.89
CA THR A 79 -0.44 -4.72 -11.08
C THR A 79 -1.21 -4.43 -9.80
N GLY A 80 -2.54 -4.41 -9.86
CA GLY A 80 -3.40 -4.26 -8.68
C GLY A 80 -3.21 -5.41 -7.69
N LYS A 81 -3.10 -6.64 -8.19
CA LYS A 81 -2.84 -7.84 -7.39
C LYS A 81 -1.50 -7.78 -6.67
N GLU A 82 -0.45 -7.32 -7.35
CA GLU A 82 0.87 -7.09 -6.75
C GLU A 82 0.84 -6.07 -5.61
N VAL A 83 0.12 -4.96 -5.80
CA VAL A 83 -0.03 -3.92 -4.76
C VAL A 83 -0.80 -4.45 -3.55
N LEU A 84 -1.87 -5.20 -3.75
CA LEU A 84 -2.64 -5.79 -2.64
C LEU A 84 -1.84 -6.88 -1.91
N GLN A 85 -1.06 -7.69 -2.62
CA GLN A 85 -0.15 -8.66 -2.01
C GLN A 85 0.87 -7.95 -1.11
N LEU A 86 1.48 -6.88 -1.61
CA LEU A 86 2.40 -6.06 -0.83
C LEU A 86 1.74 -5.53 0.45
N LEU A 87 0.51 -5.02 0.38
CA LEU A 87 -0.21 -4.51 1.56
C LEU A 87 -0.53 -5.63 2.56
N GLN A 88 -0.87 -6.83 2.09
CA GLN A 88 -1.11 -8.00 2.93
C GLN A 88 0.19 -8.46 3.63
N ASP A 89 1.32 -8.47 2.91
CA ASP A 89 2.64 -8.81 3.44
C ASP A 89 3.10 -7.79 4.50
N ILE A 90 2.96 -6.49 4.23
CA ILE A 90 3.28 -5.42 5.20
C ILE A 90 2.46 -5.58 6.48
N CYS A 91 1.16 -5.87 6.37
CA CYS A 91 0.30 -6.10 7.53
C CYS A 91 0.81 -7.24 8.40
N ARG A 92 1.22 -8.36 7.76
CA ARG A 92 1.71 -9.56 8.43
C ARG A 92 3.12 -9.37 9.02
N ASP A 93 4.05 -8.88 8.21
CA ASP A 93 5.49 -8.93 8.52
C ASP A 93 5.95 -7.75 9.40
N GLU A 94 5.31 -6.60 9.24
CA GLU A 94 5.65 -5.39 10.02
C GLU A 94 4.69 -5.16 11.21
N ASN A 95 3.75 -6.08 11.46
CA ASN A 95 2.71 -5.93 12.50
C ASN A 95 1.98 -4.58 12.42
N MET A 96 1.73 -4.13 11.21
CA MET A 96 1.13 -2.85 10.90
C MET A 96 -0.36 -3.02 10.61
N THR A 97 -1.20 -2.12 11.11
CA THR A 97 -2.60 -2.10 10.72
C THR A 97 -2.73 -1.44 9.35
N VAL A 98 -3.30 -2.15 8.39
CA VAL A 98 -3.62 -1.60 7.06
C VAL A 98 -5.12 -1.44 6.93
N LEU A 99 -5.58 -0.22 6.65
CA LEU A 99 -6.98 0.08 6.38
C LEU A 99 -7.12 0.46 4.91
N ILE A 100 -7.89 -0.35 4.19
CA ILE A 100 -8.17 -0.15 2.77
C ILE A 100 -9.62 0.35 2.63
N ILE A 101 -9.79 1.48 1.96
CA ILE A 101 -11.09 1.99 1.53
C ILE A 101 -11.23 1.60 0.06
N THR A 102 -12.29 0.89 -0.26
CA THR A 102 -12.58 0.46 -1.64
C THR A 102 -14.07 0.20 -1.84
N HIS A 103 -14.53 0.37 -3.06
CA HIS A 103 -15.86 -0.05 -3.49
C HIS A 103 -15.87 -1.48 -4.06
N ASN A 104 -14.71 -2.12 -4.19
CA ASN A 104 -14.61 -3.48 -4.68
C ASN A 104 -14.86 -4.51 -3.55
N SER A 105 -16.08 -5.02 -3.46
CA SER A 105 -16.48 -5.99 -2.44
C SER A 105 -15.80 -7.37 -2.59
N ALA A 106 -15.25 -7.69 -3.76
CA ALA A 106 -14.54 -8.96 -3.97
C ALA A 106 -13.25 -9.06 -3.15
N LEU A 107 -12.70 -7.92 -2.70
CA LEU A 107 -11.52 -7.86 -1.83
C LEU A 107 -11.84 -8.17 -0.35
N ALA A 108 -13.12 -8.23 0.05
CA ALA A 108 -13.49 -8.46 1.44
C ALA A 108 -12.83 -9.70 2.07
N PRO A 109 -12.66 -10.86 1.38
CA PRO A 109 -12.05 -12.05 1.96
C PRO A 109 -10.60 -11.89 2.40
N MET A 110 -9.84 -10.93 1.83
CA MET A 110 -8.45 -10.69 2.22
C MET A 110 -8.27 -9.97 3.55
N ALA A 111 -9.32 -9.35 4.08
CA ALA A 111 -9.27 -8.54 5.27
C ALA A 111 -9.61 -9.34 6.53
N HIS A 112 -8.95 -9.01 7.67
CA HIS A 112 -9.31 -9.54 8.99
C HIS A 112 -10.65 -8.99 9.49
N LYS A 113 -10.98 -7.77 9.10
CA LYS A 113 -12.24 -7.11 9.45
C LYS A 113 -12.75 -6.28 8.27
N VAL A 114 -14.03 -6.42 7.98
CA VAL A 114 -14.73 -5.64 6.95
C VAL A 114 -15.79 -4.79 7.62
N VAL A 115 -15.77 -3.48 7.35
CA VAL A 115 -16.78 -2.54 7.82
C VAL A 115 -17.50 -1.98 6.61
N ARG A 116 -18.82 -2.18 6.55
CA ARG A 116 -19.63 -1.70 5.43
C ARG A 116 -20.30 -0.37 5.76
N PHE A 117 -20.14 0.56 4.86
CA PHE A 117 -20.76 1.88 4.95
C PHE A 117 -21.85 2.05 3.89
N ARG A 118 -22.94 2.72 4.28
CA ARG A 118 -23.98 3.18 3.37
C ARG A 118 -24.51 4.53 3.85
N SER A 119 -24.53 5.53 2.96
CA SER A 119 -24.98 6.88 3.27
C SER A 119 -24.36 7.47 4.55
N GLY A 120 -23.03 7.30 4.72
CA GLY A 120 -22.29 7.84 5.87
C GLY A 120 -22.49 7.07 7.19
N LYS A 121 -23.18 5.94 7.18
CA LYS A 121 -23.44 5.10 8.38
C LYS A 121 -22.87 3.72 8.21
N VAL A 122 -22.36 3.15 9.31
CA VAL A 122 -22.01 1.72 9.38
C VAL A 122 -23.29 0.91 9.32
N VAL A 123 -23.35 -0.02 8.36
CA VAL A 123 -24.50 -0.92 8.15
C VAL A 123 -24.14 -2.39 8.40
N GLY A 124 -22.88 -2.71 8.61
CA GLY A 124 -22.45 -4.08 8.92
C GLY A 124 -20.97 -4.15 9.23
N GLU A 125 -20.61 -5.15 10.03
CA GLU A 125 -19.24 -5.53 10.36
C GLU A 125 -19.11 -7.05 10.28
N ASP A 126 -18.04 -7.53 9.64
CA ASP A 126 -17.68 -8.93 9.61
C ASP A 126 -16.23 -9.09 10.09
N VAL A 127 -15.98 -10.11 10.90
CA VAL A 127 -14.64 -10.49 11.35
C VAL A 127 -14.25 -11.79 10.65
N ASN A 128 -13.09 -11.78 10.01
CA ASN A 128 -12.51 -12.93 9.35
C ASN A 128 -11.20 -13.33 10.07
N PRO A 129 -11.20 -14.40 10.87
CA PRO A 129 -10.01 -14.82 11.61
C PRO A 129 -8.93 -15.44 10.71
N ALA A 130 -9.28 -15.82 9.47
CA ALA A 130 -8.38 -16.45 8.51
C ALA A 130 -8.52 -15.77 7.15
N PRO A 131 -7.89 -14.58 6.94
CA PRO A 131 -7.92 -13.89 5.66
C PRO A 131 -7.40 -14.75 4.52
N THR A 132 -8.08 -14.67 3.39
CA THR A 132 -7.66 -15.37 2.16
C THR A 132 -6.46 -14.66 1.56
N PRO A 133 -5.41 -15.41 1.14
CA PRO A 133 -4.32 -14.81 0.38
C PRO A 133 -4.86 -14.13 -0.89
N ILE A 134 -4.32 -12.96 -1.23
CA ILE A 134 -4.78 -12.24 -2.41
C ILE A 134 -4.57 -13.03 -3.71
N ALA A 135 -3.58 -13.93 -3.72
CA ALA A 135 -3.32 -14.83 -4.84
C ALA A 135 -4.55 -15.69 -5.21
N ASP A 136 -5.38 -16.04 -4.22
CA ASP A 136 -6.55 -16.91 -4.35
C ASP A 136 -7.87 -16.12 -4.55
N ILE A 137 -7.80 -14.80 -4.69
CA ILE A 137 -8.95 -13.92 -4.90
C ILE A 137 -8.97 -13.44 -6.37
N GLU A 138 -10.15 -13.54 -6.98
CA GLU A 138 -10.47 -12.95 -8.29
C GLU A 138 -11.48 -11.81 -8.11
N TRP A 139 -11.31 -10.69 -8.84
CA TRP A 139 -12.23 -9.54 -8.83
C TRP A 139 -12.39 -8.86 -10.18
#